data_f9894cea5670e1cce3c5f0f6965f236b
#
_entry.id   f9894cea5670e1cce3c5f0f6965f236b
#
_cell.length_a   1.000
_cell.length_b   1.000
_cell.length_c   1.000
_cell.angle_alpha   90.00
_cell.angle_beta   90.00
_cell.angle_gamma   90.00
#
_symmetry.space_group_name_H-M   'P 1'
#
loop_
_entity.id
_entity.type
_entity.pdbx_description
1 polymer ?
#
loop_
_entity_poly.entity_id
_entity_poly.type
_entity_poly.pdbx_seq_one_letter_code
_entity_poly.pdbx_strand_id
1 'polypeptide(L)'
;MTPARMAMLLALVLPAAQAGQTVVSIRGEDFLINGKLTLEGRTWRGHEVEGLLPNSRMVQGIFDDLNPETEKRWAYADSGKWDAERNTREFVAAMKDWRDHGLLAFTLNLQGGSPMGYSKDQPWHNSAFDENGALRDAYVARLKAILDEADRLGMAVILGYFYFGQDERLNDESAVIHATDAVTDWIVKQGYRHVLIEINNECDVRYDHAILKPERVHELIDRVKRRSAEAGVPLLTSTSYGGGTLPGVNVVKAADFLLLHGNGVKGPEAIRSMVERTRKMKGYRGQPIVFNEDDHFDFDKESNHFTAATAAGASWGYFDFRMKDEGLAEGYQSVPVDWSINSERKKGFFRLVGEMSGTVK
;
A
#
# COMPACT_ATOMS: atom_id res chain seq x y z
N MET A 1 60.54 -27.49 20.67
CA MET A 1 60.09 -26.49 19.71
C MET A 1 58.76 -26.97 19.12
N THR A 2 57.67 -26.45 19.62
CA THR A 2 56.28 -26.80 19.21
C THR A 2 55.75 -25.75 18.22
N PRO A 3 55.23 -26.12 17.06
CA PRO A 3 54.71 -25.13 16.12
C PRO A 3 53.33 -24.65 16.54
N ALA A 4 53.18 -23.31 16.67
CA ALA A 4 51.91 -22.63 16.91
C ALA A 4 51.03 -22.74 15.66
N ARG A 5 49.85 -23.33 15.79
CA ARG A 5 48.80 -23.35 14.77
C ARG A 5 48.08 -21.99 14.80
N MET A 6 48.30 -21.21 13.75
CA MET A 6 47.58 -19.96 13.49
C MET A 6 46.18 -20.32 12.92
N ALA A 7 45.12 -20.17 13.72
CA ALA A 7 43.75 -20.32 13.24
C ALA A 7 43.33 -19.08 12.47
N MET A 8 43.14 -19.23 11.17
CA MET A 8 42.65 -18.18 10.28
C MET A 8 41.11 -18.16 10.42
N LEU A 9 40.58 -17.14 11.11
CA LEU A 9 39.15 -16.87 11.13
C LEU A 9 38.72 -16.36 9.76
N LEU A 10 38.02 -17.21 8.98
CA LEU A 10 37.31 -16.78 7.78
C LEU A 10 36.04 -16.04 8.25
N ALA A 11 36.05 -14.71 8.19
CA ALA A 11 34.84 -13.92 8.34
C ALA A 11 33.96 -14.17 7.10
N LEU A 12 32.83 -14.88 7.26
CA LEU A 12 31.79 -14.92 6.23
C LEU A 12 31.21 -13.50 6.12
N VAL A 13 31.62 -12.76 5.11
CA VAL A 13 30.92 -11.56 4.68
C VAL A 13 29.68 -12.02 3.95
N LEU A 14 28.55 -12.07 4.65
CA LEU A 14 27.23 -12.18 4.01
C LEU A 14 27.09 -10.93 3.11
N PRO A 15 26.78 -11.09 1.81
CA PRO A 15 26.49 -9.93 0.98
C PRO A 15 25.28 -9.21 1.60
N ALA A 16 25.44 -7.92 1.90
CA ALA A 16 24.30 -7.07 2.22
C ALA A 16 23.29 -7.22 1.09
N ALA A 17 22.03 -7.52 1.42
CA ALA A 17 20.97 -7.56 0.43
C ALA A 17 21.03 -6.24 -0.34
N GLN A 18 21.20 -6.32 -1.66
CA GLN A 18 21.32 -5.16 -2.53
C GLN A 18 19.91 -4.63 -2.72
N ALA A 19 19.48 -3.70 -1.86
CA ALA A 19 18.19 -3.01 -2.00
C ALA A 19 18.13 -2.33 -3.37
N GLY A 20 16.93 -2.29 -4.00
CA GLY A 20 16.73 -1.63 -5.28
C GLY A 20 16.87 -2.52 -6.51
N GLN A 21 16.65 -3.84 -6.37
CA GLN A 21 16.57 -4.77 -7.51
C GLN A 21 15.29 -4.53 -8.34
N THR A 22 14.21 -4.11 -7.69
CA THR A 22 12.92 -3.85 -8.33
C THR A 22 12.74 -2.36 -8.53
N VAL A 23 12.51 -1.96 -9.77
CA VAL A 23 12.27 -0.57 -10.17
C VAL A 23 10.88 -0.46 -10.76
N VAL A 24 10.02 0.33 -10.12
CA VAL A 24 8.70 0.69 -10.67
C VAL A 24 8.80 2.03 -11.38
N SER A 25 8.23 2.11 -12.56
CA SER A 25 8.16 3.35 -13.35
C SER A 25 6.82 3.44 -14.09
N ILE A 26 6.54 4.62 -14.65
CA ILE A 26 5.32 4.91 -15.39
C ILE A 26 5.69 5.37 -16.80
N ARG A 27 4.91 4.90 -17.79
CA ARG A 27 4.95 5.37 -19.18
C ARG A 27 3.53 5.61 -19.67
N GLY A 28 3.10 6.86 -19.75
CA GLY A 28 1.69 7.17 -20.02
C GLY A 28 0.78 6.63 -18.91
N GLU A 29 -0.24 5.87 -19.25
CA GLU A 29 -1.16 5.24 -18.32
C GLU A 29 -0.64 3.89 -17.78
N ASP A 30 0.57 3.44 -18.18
CA ASP A 30 1.09 2.11 -17.90
C ASP A 30 2.13 2.10 -16.78
N PHE A 31 2.05 1.09 -15.91
CA PHE A 31 3.12 0.73 -15.00
C PHE A 31 4.13 -0.21 -15.65
N LEU A 32 5.39 -0.01 -15.29
CA LEU A 32 6.48 -0.90 -15.64
C LEU A 32 7.17 -1.38 -14.37
N ILE A 33 7.56 -2.66 -14.35
CA ILE A 33 8.45 -3.24 -13.34
C ILE A 33 9.73 -3.67 -14.06
N ASN A 34 10.87 -3.17 -13.63
CA ASN A 34 12.19 -3.43 -14.24
C ASN A 34 12.22 -3.15 -15.75
N GLY A 35 11.57 -2.06 -16.18
CA GLY A 35 11.51 -1.60 -17.55
C GLY A 35 10.57 -2.40 -18.47
N LYS A 36 9.87 -3.41 -17.95
CA LYS A 36 8.85 -4.19 -18.67
C LYS A 36 7.47 -3.77 -18.25
N LEU A 37 6.54 -3.69 -19.18
CA LEU A 37 5.13 -3.47 -18.87
C LEU A 37 4.63 -4.54 -17.91
N THR A 38 3.87 -4.12 -16.91
CA THR A 38 3.11 -5.08 -16.12
C THR A 38 2.11 -5.80 -17.02
N LEU A 39 1.88 -7.09 -16.79
CA LEU A 39 0.96 -7.91 -17.60
C LEU A 39 1.20 -7.81 -19.13
N GLU A 40 2.46 -7.67 -19.57
CA GLU A 40 2.85 -7.47 -20.96
C GLU A 40 2.18 -8.47 -21.92
N GLY A 41 1.56 -7.95 -22.99
CA GLY A 41 0.86 -8.72 -24.02
C GLY A 41 -0.43 -9.42 -23.55
N ARG A 42 -0.94 -9.10 -22.36
CA ARG A 42 -2.12 -9.77 -21.80
C ARG A 42 -3.43 -9.06 -22.20
N THR A 43 -4.38 -9.90 -22.60
CA THR A 43 -5.79 -9.53 -22.67
C THR A 43 -6.60 -10.41 -21.71
N TRP A 44 -7.60 -9.84 -21.07
CA TRP A 44 -8.48 -10.57 -20.17
C TRP A 44 -9.94 -10.16 -20.41
N ARG A 45 -10.82 -11.14 -20.61
CA ARG A 45 -12.24 -10.93 -20.93
C ARG A 45 -12.46 -9.93 -22.08
N GLY A 46 -11.59 -10.00 -23.12
CA GLY A 46 -11.67 -9.14 -24.31
C GLY A 46 -11.13 -7.71 -24.13
N HIS A 47 -10.53 -7.39 -22.99
CA HIS A 47 -9.92 -6.10 -22.71
C HIS A 47 -8.40 -6.23 -22.56
N GLU A 48 -7.68 -5.23 -23.06
CA GLU A 48 -6.25 -5.09 -22.80
C GLU A 48 -6.04 -4.77 -21.31
N VAL A 49 -5.15 -5.53 -20.64
CA VAL A 49 -4.81 -5.35 -19.24
C VAL A 49 -3.32 -5.08 -19.03
N GLU A 50 -2.57 -4.99 -20.14
CA GLU A 50 -1.18 -4.56 -20.15
C GLU A 50 -1.04 -3.21 -19.45
N GLY A 51 0.00 -3.02 -18.67
CA GLY A 51 0.24 -1.78 -17.93
C GLY A 51 -0.53 -1.64 -16.60
N LEU A 52 -1.52 -2.51 -16.32
CA LEU A 52 -2.27 -2.43 -15.07
C LEU A 52 -1.48 -3.01 -13.88
N LEU A 53 -1.76 -2.49 -12.68
CA LEU A 53 -1.13 -2.89 -11.42
C LEU A 53 -2.18 -3.51 -10.47
N PRO A 54 -2.50 -4.82 -10.61
CA PRO A 54 -3.39 -5.49 -9.67
C PRO A 54 -2.83 -5.41 -8.26
N ASN A 55 -3.65 -4.95 -7.33
CA ASN A 55 -3.18 -4.63 -5.99
C ASN A 55 -4.19 -5.05 -4.91
N SER A 56 -3.76 -5.01 -3.65
CA SER A 56 -4.62 -5.26 -2.49
C SER A 56 -4.24 -4.34 -1.35
N ARG A 57 -5.25 -3.88 -0.61
CA ARG A 57 -5.03 -3.07 0.58
C ARG A 57 -4.73 -3.97 1.77
N MET A 58 -3.50 -3.94 2.24
CA MET A 58 -2.97 -4.80 3.30
C MET A 58 -2.23 -3.97 4.37
N VAL A 59 -2.83 -2.87 4.79
CA VAL A 59 -2.20 -1.80 5.57
C VAL A 59 -1.71 -2.22 6.95
N GLN A 60 -2.19 -3.34 7.47
CA GLN A 60 -1.88 -3.78 8.84
C GLN A 60 -0.58 -4.59 8.97
N GLY A 61 0.18 -4.77 7.89
CA GLY A 61 1.41 -5.57 7.91
C GLY A 61 2.46 -5.11 8.92
N ILE A 62 2.51 -3.80 9.21
CA ILE A 62 3.39 -3.20 10.24
C ILE A 62 2.65 -2.73 11.49
N PHE A 63 1.36 -3.05 11.62
CA PHE A 63 0.52 -2.58 12.72
C PHE A 63 1.15 -2.87 14.09
N ASP A 64 1.06 -1.87 14.95
CA ASP A 64 1.33 -1.98 16.38
C ASP A 64 0.46 -0.96 17.12
N ASP A 65 0.03 -1.30 18.32
CA ASP A 65 -0.77 -0.40 19.14
C ASP A 65 0.01 0.01 20.38
N LEU A 66 0.43 1.28 20.39
CA LEU A 66 1.18 1.87 21.50
C LEU A 66 0.26 2.33 22.64
N ASN A 67 -1.07 2.14 22.52
CA ASN A 67 -2.02 2.45 23.58
C ASN A 67 -2.30 1.19 24.43
N PRO A 68 -1.84 1.14 25.70
CA PRO A 68 -2.03 -0.02 26.56
C PRO A 68 -3.50 -0.34 26.90
N GLU A 69 -4.41 0.63 26.70
CA GLU A 69 -5.84 0.44 26.93
C GLU A 69 -6.52 -0.36 25.78
N THR A 70 -5.96 -0.26 24.57
CA THR A 70 -6.51 -0.91 23.37
C THR A 70 -5.70 -2.09 22.87
N GLU A 71 -4.42 -2.20 23.20
CA GLU A 71 -3.51 -3.26 22.74
C GLU A 71 -4.08 -4.68 22.92
N LYS A 72 -4.77 -4.93 24.04
CA LYS A 72 -5.38 -6.25 24.35
C LYS A 72 -6.44 -6.68 23.33
N ARG A 73 -7.01 -5.76 22.57
CA ARG A 73 -8.02 -6.07 21.53
C ARG A 73 -7.45 -6.89 20.39
N TRP A 74 -6.15 -6.80 20.18
CA TRP A 74 -5.43 -7.40 19.06
C TRP A 74 -4.78 -8.75 19.40
N ALA A 75 -5.03 -9.28 20.60
CA ALA A 75 -4.41 -10.50 21.07
C ALA A 75 -4.70 -11.69 20.14
N TYR A 76 -3.65 -12.44 19.80
CA TYR A 76 -3.79 -13.72 19.14
C TYR A 76 -4.49 -14.73 20.05
N ALA A 77 -5.39 -15.53 19.49
CA ALA A 77 -6.18 -16.49 20.26
C ALA A 77 -5.34 -17.59 20.94
N ASP A 78 -4.21 -17.94 20.34
CA ASP A 78 -3.32 -19.00 20.83
C ASP A 78 -2.39 -18.54 21.97
N SER A 79 -1.97 -17.26 21.97
CA SER A 79 -1.04 -16.72 22.97
C SER A 79 -1.70 -15.81 24.01
N GLY A 80 -2.89 -15.30 23.70
CA GLY A 80 -3.59 -14.30 24.52
C GLY A 80 -2.90 -12.94 24.57
N LYS A 81 -1.96 -12.66 23.64
CA LYS A 81 -1.20 -11.41 23.55
C LYS A 81 -1.08 -10.93 22.12
N TRP A 82 -0.98 -9.62 21.93
CA TRP A 82 -0.55 -9.04 20.68
C TRP A 82 0.97 -9.22 20.50
N ASP A 83 1.39 -9.46 19.25
CA ASP A 83 2.80 -9.58 18.85
C ASP A 83 2.97 -8.96 17.46
N ALA A 84 3.41 -7.70 17.41
CA ALA A 84 3.60 -6.94 16.17
C ALA A 84 4.69 -7.58 15.25
N GLU A 85 5.73 -8.16 15.86
CA GLU A 85 6.79 -8.84 15.10
C GLU A 85 6.28 -10.14 14.48
N ARG A 86 5.42 -10.89 15.19
CA ARG A 86 4.73 -12.07 14.64
C ARG A 86 3.85 -11.68 13.45
N ASN A 87 3.05 -10.62 13.58
CA ASN A 87 2.18 -10.13 12.51
C ASN A 87 2.98 -9.83 11.25
N THR A 88 4.09 -9.10 11.38
CA THR A 88 4.95 -8.77 10.24
C THR A 88 5.64 -10.02 9.66
N ARG A 89 6.11 -10.96 10.48
CA ARG A 89 6.69 -12.22 9.98
C ARG A 89 5.68 -13.05 9.19
N GLU A 90 4.44 -13.15 9.66
CA GLU A 90 3.35 -13.86 8.97
C GLU A 90 2.97 -13.16 7.66
N PHE A 91 2.94 -11.82 7.65
CA PHE A 91 2.77 -11.01 6.44
C PHE A 91 3.84 -11.32 5.38
N VAL A 92 5.11 -11.20 5.77
CA VAL A 92 6.25 -11.45 4.88
C VAL A 92 6.23 -12.89 4.33
N ALA A 93 5.88 -13.86 5.16
CA ALA A 93 5.78 -15.26 4.73
C ALA A 93 4.67 -15.49 3.69
N ALA A 94 3.58 -14.71 3.73
CA ALA A 94 2.47 -14.84 2.78
C ALA A 94 2.72 -14.14 1.44
N MET A 95 3.63 -13.17 1.36
CA MET A 95 3.86 -12.35 0.17
C MET A 95 4.18 -13.16 -1.09
N LYS A 96 4.95 -14.25 -0.94
CA LYS A 96 5.27 -15.11 -2.08
C LYS A 96 4.02 -15.76 -2.65
N ASP A 97 3.11 -16.23 -1.81
CA ASP A 97 1.86 -16.85 -2.27
C ASP A 97 0.99 -15.84 -3.03
N TRP A 98 0.85 -14.62 -2.53
CA TRP A 98 0.14 -13.56 -3.27
C TRP A 98 0.78 -13.26 -4.62
N ARG A 99 2.11 -13.19 -4.66
CA ARG A 99 2.85 -12.94 -5.91
C ARG A 99 2.70 -14.09 -6.91
N ASP A 100 2.71 -15.32 -6.45
CA ASP A 100 2.50 -16.52 -7.29
C ASP A 100 1.08 -16.55 -7.87
N HIS A 101 0.09 -15.96 -7.19
CA HIS A 101 -1.27 -15.75 -7.69
C HIS A 101 -1.44 -14.49 -8.56
N GLY A 102 -0.34 -13.82 -8.90
CA GLY A 102 -0.35 -12.70 -9.85
C GLY A 102 -0.48 -11.31 -9.24
N LEU A 103 -0.53 -11.16 -7.91
CA LEU A 103 -0.55 -9.85 -7.28
C LEU A 103 0.77 -9.11 -7.52
N LEU A 104 0.67 -7.86 -7.99
CA LEU A 104 1.85 -7.05 -8.32
C LEU A 104 2.11 -5.93 -7.32
N ALA A 105 1.11 -5.54 -6.53
CA ALA A 105 1.28 -4.49 -5.53
C ALA A 105 0.38 -4.71 -4.32
N PHE A 106 0.74 -4.07 -3.21
CA PHE A 106 -0.13 -3.94 -2.05
C PHE A 106 0.05 -2.57 -1.39
N THR A 107 -1.00 -2.12 -0.67
CA THR A 107 -0.94 -0.88 0.12
C THR A 107 -0.55 -1.20 1.55
N LEU A 108 0.39 -0.44 2.10
CA LEU A 108 0.85 -0.49 3.48
C LEU A 108 0.81 0.92 4.07
N ASN A 109 0.45 1.08 5.35
CA ASN A 109 0.38 2.40 5.98
C ASN A 109 1.35 2.54 7.15
N LEU A 110 2.00 3.70 7.24
CA LEU A 110 2.86 4.08 8.37
C LEU A 110 2.07 4.58 9.58
N GLN A 111 0.86 5.07 9.34
CA GLN A 111 -0.11 5.43 10.39
C GLN A 111 -1.44 4.74 10.15
N GLY A 112 -2.20 4.49 11.22
CA GLY A 112 -3.61 4.16 11.19
C GLY A 112 -3.97 2.87 10.46
N GLY A 113 -5.00 2.97 9.60
CA GLY A 113 -5.55 1.83 8.91
C GLY A 113 -6.53 1.05 9.78
N SER A 114 -7.58 1.66 10.25
CA SER A 114 -8.74 1.06 10.99
C SER A 114 -8.67 -0.46 11.23
N PRO A 115 -8.03 -0.95 12.29
CA PRO A 115 -7.73 -2.39 12.48
C PRO A 115 -8.96 -3.24 12.83
N MET A 116 -10.15 -2.65 12.84
CA MET A 116 -11.43 -3.32 13.01
C MET A 116 -12.31 -3.24 11.73
N GLY A 117 -11.75 -2.82 10.60
CA GLY A 117 -12.50 -2.42 9.42
C GLY A 117 -12.86 -0.93 9.48
N TYR A 118 -14.09 -0.57 9.16
CA TYR A 118 -14.54 0.83 9.31
C TYR A 118 -14.69 1.20 10.79
N SER A 119 -14.02 2.27 11.21
CA SER A 119 -14.07 2.76 12.59
C SER A 119 -14.25 4.27 12.63
N LYS A 120 -15.31 4.71 13.30
CA LYS A 120 -15.55 6.13 13.51
C LYS A 120 -14.52 6.73 14.48
N ASP A 121 -14.24 6.00 15.57
CA ASP A 121 -13.27 6.40 16.59
C ASP A 121 -12.03 5.52 16.47
N GLN A 122 -10.85 6.12 16.64
CA GLN A 122 -9.56 5.43 16.53
C GLN A 122 -8.73 5.63 17.80
N PRO A 123 -9.11 4.96 18.92
CA PRO A 123 -8.42 5.13 20.19
C PRO A 123 -7.05 4.45 20.27
N TRP A 124 -6.76 3.51 19.36
CA TRP A 124 -5.45 2.88 19.26
C TRP A 124 -4.39 3.88 18.81
N HIS A 125 -3.14 3.59 19.10
CA HIS A 125 -2.01 4.41 18.67
C HIS A 125 -1.12 3.62 17.72
N ASN A 126 -1.45 3.61 16.43
CA ASN A 126 -0.66 3.00 15.37
C ASN A 126 0.03 4.09 14.54
N SER A 127 1.31 4.35 14.82
CA SER A 127 2.08 5.38 14.12
C SER A 127 3.56 5.03 14.09
N ALA A 128 4.14 5.01 12.90
CA ALA A 128 5.59 4.93 12.70
C ALA A 128 6.34 6.20 13.12
N PHE A 129 5.61 7.27 13.44
CA PHE A 129 6.16 8.55 13.83
C PHE A 129 5.95 8.82 15.32
N ASP A 130 6.91 9.49 15.95
CA ASP A 130 6.67 10.15 17.23
C ASP A 130 5.89 11.47 17.01
N GLU A 131 5.60 12.18 18.08
CA GLU A 131 4.84 13.43 18.06
C GLU A 131 5.54 14.58 17.31
N ASN A 132 6.85 14.48 17.08
CA ASN A 132 7.66 15.47 16.37
C ASN A 132 7.96 15.03 14.91
N GLY A 133 7.44 13.88 14.50
CA GLY A 133 7.59 13.34 13.14
C GLY A 133 8.85 12.50 12.93
N ALA A 134 9.61 12.17 13.98
CA ALA A 134 10.74 11.27 13.86
C ALA A 134 10.27 9.80 13.75
N LEU A 135 10.99 9.00 12.98
CA LEU A 135 10.67 7.60 12.76
C LEU A 135 10.96 6.75 14.01
N ARG A 136 10.04 5.86 14.35
CA ARG A 136 10.18 4.87 15.42
C ARG A 136 10.90 3.63 14.92
N ASP A 137 12.03 3.27 15.54
CA ASP A 137 12.92 2.18 15.09
C ASP A 137 12.20 0.85 14.90
N ALA A 138 11.29 0.46 15.80
CA ALA A 138 10.56 -0.80 15.70
C ALA A 138 9.65 -0.85 14.45
N TYR A 139 8.95 0.26 14.13
CA TYR A 139 8.14 0.34 12.91
C TYR A 139 9.01 0.30 11.65
N VAL A 140 10.13 1.01 11.66
CA VAL A 140 11.08 1.04 10.54
C VAL A 140 11.70 -0.34 10.29
N ALA A 141 12.00 -1.09 11.35
CA ALA A 141 12.52 -2.46 11.23
C ALA A 141 11.49 -3.39 10.57
N ARG A 142 10.20 -3.31 10.95
CA ARG A 142 9.13 -4.08 10.32
C ARG A 142 8.87 -3.63 8.89
N LEU A 143 8.85 -2.33 8.63
CA LEU A 143 8.75 -1.78 7.27
C LEU A 143 9.88 -2.32 6.38
N LYS A 144 11.12 -2.28 6.88
CA LYS A 144 12.29 -2.78 6.14
C LYS A 144 12.13 -4.25 5.74
N ALA A 145 11.68 -5.12 6.66
CA ALA A 145 11.49 -6.53 6.38
C ALA A 145 10.48 -6.76 5.24
N ILE A 146 9.39 -5.99 5.20
CA ILE A 146 8.38 -6.07 4.15
C ILE A 146 8.92 -5.53 2.83
N LEU A 147 9.59 -4.37 2.84
CA LEU A 147 10.13 -3.77 1.61
C LEU A 147 11.25 -4.60 0.99
N ASP A 148 12.12 -5.20 1.80
CA ASP A 148 13.16 -6.12 1.31
C ASP A 148 12.56 -7.33 0.59
N GLU A 149 11.49 -7.93 1.15
CA GLU A 149 10.82 -9.05 0.52
C GLU A 149 10.02 -8.64 -0.73
N ALA A 150 9.37 -7.47 -0.72
CA ALA A 150 8.70 -6.92 -1.91
C ALA A 150 9.68 -6.69 -3.05
N ASP A 151 10.85 -6.11 -2.76
CA ASP A 151 11.94 -5.91 -3.71
C ASP A 151 12.41 -7.25 -4.32
N ARG A 152 12.61 -8.26 -3.47
CA ARG A 152 13.03 -9.59 -3.89
C ARG A 152 12.01 -10.29 -4.80
N LEU A 153 10.70 -10.08 -4.53
CA LEU A 153 9.59 -10.70 -5.26
C LEU A 153 9.18 -9.92 -6.53
N GLY A 154 9.73 -8.74 -6.77
CA GLY A 154 9.33 -7.88 -7.88
C GLY A 154 7.92 -7.30 -7.69
N MET A 155 7.57 -6.92 -6.46
CA MET A 155 6.28 -6.33 -6.10
C MET A 155 6.44 -4.83 -5.83
N ALA A 156 5.46 -4.03 -6.24
CA ALA A 156 5.36 -2.63 -5.84
C ALA A 156 4.67 -2.50 -4.47
N VAL A 157 5.04 -1.48 -3.71
CA VAL A 157 4.39 -1.14 -2.43
C VAL A 157 3.82 0.27 -2.52
N ILE A 158 2.51 0.43 -2.35
CA ILE A 158 1.87 1.73 -2.18
C ILE A 158 1.95 2.05 -0.68
N LEU A 159 2.85 2.95 -0.31
CA LEU A 159 3.13 3.29 1.09
C LEU A 159 2.40 4.56 1.49
N GLY A 160 1.36 4.41 2.31
CA GLY A 160 0.62 5.50 2.93
C GLY A 160 1.40 6.10 4.10
N TYR A 161 1.60 7.43 4.08
CA TYR A 161 2.31 8.10 5.17
C TYR A 161 1.39 8.42 6.33
N PHE A 162 0.25 9.09 6.06
CA PHE A 162 -0.66 9.56 7.10
C PHE A 162 -2.05 8.95 6.99
N TYR A 163 -2.74 8.90 8.12
CA TYR A 163 -4.10 8.39 8.22
C TYR A 163 -4.93 9.28 9.15
N PHE A 164 -6.15 9.60 8.76
CA PHE A 164 -7.08 10.35 9.60
C PHE A 164 -7.37 9.61 10.93
N GLY A 165 -7.52 10.36 12.01
CA GLY A 165 -7.67 9.79 13.36
C GLY A 165 -6.38 9.27 13.97
N GLN A 166 -5.23 9.57 13.35
CA GLN A 166 -3.89 9.34 13.87
C GLN A 166 -2.97 10.56 13.62
N ASP A 167 -3.32 11.43 12.66
CA ASP A 167 -2.54 12.64 12.36
C ASP A 167 -2.52 13.65 13.50
N GLU A 168 -3.55 13.72 14.33
CA GLU A 168 -3.62 14.52 15.52
C GLU A 168 -2.60 14.15 16.61
N ARG A 169 -1.88 13.04 16.44
CA ARG A 169 -0.75 12.64 17.30
C ARG A 169 0.56 13.33 16.93
N LEU A 170 0.59 14.05 15.81
CA LEU A 170 1.68 14.95 15.45
C LEU A 170 1.39 16.33 16.04
N ASN A 171 2.39 16.95 16.66
CA ASN A 171 2.20 18.18 17.43
C ASN A 171 1.68 19.35 16.59
N ASP A 172 2.16 19.48 15.36
CA ASP A 172 1.83 20.59 14.47
C ASP A 172 2.16 20.28 13.00
N GLU A 173 1.92 21.23 12.11
CA GLU A 173 2.23 21.10 10.69
C GLU A 173 3.73 20.90 10.43
N SER A 174 4.61 21.43 11.29
CA SER A 174 6.06 21.23 11.14
C SER A 174 6.45 19.78 11.43
N ALA A 175 5.77 19.11 12.36
CA ALA A 175 5.94 17.69 12.63
C ALA A 175 5.45 16.82 11.44
N VAL A 176 4.36 17.19 10.77
CA VAL A 176 3.89 16.53 9.54
C VAL A 176 4.94 16.65 8.44
N ILE A 177 5.50 17.84 8.22
CA ILE A 177 6.55 18.08 7.24
C ILE A 177 7.82 17.27 7.60
N HIS A 178 8.22 17.26 8.86
CA HIS A 178 9.37 16.48 9.33
C HIS A 178 9.15 14.97 9.11
N ALA A 179 7.98 14.44 9.45
CA ALA A 179 7.62 13.05 9.21
C ALA A 179 7.71 12.69 7.72
N THR A 180 7.17 13.56 6.85
CA THR A 180 7.25 13.39 5.38
C THR A 180 8.72 13.31 4.92
N ASP A 181 9.56 14.23 5.40
CA ASP A 181 10.98 14.25 5.04
C ASP A 181 11.72 13.03 5.58
N ALA A 182 11.51 12.69 6.85
CA ALA A 182 12.22 11.60 7.52
C ALA A 182 11.98 10.25 6.81
N VAL A 183 10.73 9.94 6.47
CA VAL A 183 10.43 8.68 5.78
C VAL A 183 10.89 8.70 4.32
N THR A 184 10.76 9.82 3.62
CA THR A 184 11.28 9.98 2.25
C THR A 184 12.78 9.76 2.20
N ASP A 185 13.54 10.40 3.09
CA ASP A 185 14.99 10.24 3.20
C ASP A 185 15.39 8.81 3.54
N TRP A 186 14.62 8.17 4.43
CA TRP A 186 14.87 6.79 4.80
C TRP A 186 14.69 5.85 3.59
N ILE A 187 13.60 5.98 2.83
CA ILE A 187 13.35 5.18 1.61
C ILE A 187 14.49 5.38 0.60
N VAL A 188 14.84 6.63 0.34
CA VAL A 188 15.94 7.00 -0.57
C VAL A 188 17.28 6.43 -0.11
N LYS A 189 17.61 6.54 1.18
CA LYS A 189 18.82 6.00 1.76
C LYS A 189 18.92 4.47 1.65
N GLN A 190 17.78 3.76 1.75
CA GLN A 190 17.73 2.32 1.51
C GLN A 190 17.86 1.94 0.03
N GLY A 191 17.66 2.89 -0.88
CA GLY A 191 17.72 2.66 -2.33
C GLY A 191 16.47 1.97 -2.90
N TYR A 192 15.34 1.99 -2.20
CA TYR A 192 14.10 1.37 -2.68
C TYR A 192 13.50 2.16 -3.86
N ARG A 193 13.24 1.47 -4.97
CA ARG A 193 12.68 2.03 -6.22
C ARG A 193 11.35 1.41 -6.60
N HIS A 194 10.81 0.54 -5.76
CA HIS A 194 9.53 -0.14 -5.95
C HIS A 194 8.42 0.42 -5.05
N VAL A 195 8.72 1.51 -4.33
CA VAL A 195 7.78 2.16 -3.40
C VAL A 195 7.10 3.32 -4.10
N LEU A 196 5.78 3.26 -4.17
CA LEU A 196 4.88 4.32 -4.61
C LEU A 196 4.35 5.02 -3.35
N ILE A 197 4.29 6.34 -3.33
CA ILE A 197 3.89 7.08 -2.13
C ILE A 197 2.42 7.51 -2.23
N GLU A 198 1.65 7.18 -1.21
CA GLU A 198 0.37 7.79 -0.90
C GLU A 198 0.58 8.75 0.28
N ILE A 199 0.49 10.07 0.06
CA ILE A 199 0.74 11.04 1.14
C ILE A 199 -0.17 10.75 2.32
N ASN A 200 -1.46 10.64 2.08
CA ASN A 200 -2.41 10.27 3.11
C ASN A 200 -3.64 9.59 2.53
N ASN A 201 -4.22 8.72 3.32
CA ASN A 201 -5.46 8.03 2.99
C ASN A 201 -6.64 9.00 3.10
N GLU A 202 -7.42 9.14 2.00
CA GLU A 202 -8.65 9.94 1.98
C GLU A 202 -8.49 11.35 2.55
N CYS A 203 -7.70 12.16 1.86
CA CYS A 203 -7.32 13.51 2.30
C CYS A 203 -8.53 14.44 2.56
N ASP A 204 -9.71 14.13 2.04
CA ASP A 204 -10.98 14.86 2.20
C ASP A 204 -11.83 14.37 3.38
N VAL A 205 -11.38 13.37 4.12
CA VAL A 205 -12.09 12.90 5.31
C VAL A 205 -11.74 13.81 6.50
N ARG A 206 -11.34 13.37 7.65
CA ARG A 206 -11.13 14.20 8.82
C ARG A 206 -9.65 14.29 9.19
N TYR A 207 -8.93 15.22 8.64
CA TYR A 207 -7.56 15.57 9.06
C TYR A 207 -7.57 16.85 9.89
N ASP A 208 -6.75 16.89 10.95
CA ASP A 208 -6.60 18.08 11.78
C ASP A 208 -5.64 19.08 11.13
N HIS A 209 -4.52 18.61 10.59
CA HIS A 209 -3.51 19.45 9.96
C HIS A 209 -3.92 19.92 8.57
N ALA A 210 -3.91 21.23 8.34
CA ALA A 210 -4.35 21.84 7.09
C ALA A 210 -3.56 21.36 5.85
N ILE A 211 -2.27 21.04 6.01
CA ILE A 211 -1.40 20.57 4.94
C ILE A 211 -1.78 19.18 4.42
N LEU A 212 -2.54 18.39 5.20
CA LEU A 212 -3.05 17.07 4.81
C LEU A 212 -4.42 17.13 4.13
N LYS A 213 -5.07 18.31 4.05
CA LYS A 213 -6.40 18.48 3.46
C LYS A 213 -6.34 18.70 1.94
N PRO A 214 -7.45 18.50 1.22
CA PRO A 214 -7.51 18.58 -0.24
C PRO A 214 -6.88 19.81 -0.84
N GLU A 215 -7.01 20.96 -0.17
CA GLU A 215 -6.54 22.24 -0.67
C GLU A 215 -5.01 22.30 -0.74
N ARG A 216 -4.31 21.58 0.18
CA ARG A 216 -2.87 21.74 0.39
C ARG A 216 -2.04 20.47 0.24
N VAL A 217 -2.64 19.28 0.25
CA VAL A 217 -1.90 17.99 0.21
C VAL A 217 -0.95 17.87 -0.98
N HIS A 218 -1.22 18.57 -2.09
CA HIS A 218 -0.32 18.62 -3.24
C HIS A 218 1.05 19.25 -2.92
N GLU A 219 1.15 20.10 -1.89
CA GLU A 219 2.42 20.65 -1.40
C GLU A 219 3.36 19.54 -0.91
N LEU A 220 2.79 18.52 -0.22
CA LEU A 220 3.55 17.33 0.22
C LEU A 220 3.88 16.39 -0.93
N ILE A 221 2.98 16.23 -1.93
CA ILE A 221 3.30 15.49 -3.17
C ILE A 221 4.53 16.10 -3.84
N ASP A 222 4.51 17.39 -4.08
CA ASP A 222 5.62 18.11 -4.72
C ASP A 222 6.90 18.07 -3.86
N ARG A 223 6.77 18.09 -2.53
CA ARG A 223 7.89 17.97 -1.60
C ARG A 223 8.60 16.64 -1.71
N VAL A 224 7.86 15.52 -1.65
CA VAL A 224 8.41 14.16 -1.77
C VAL A 224 9.10 14.00 -3.13
N LYS A 225 8.44 14.39 -4.22
CA LYS A 225 8.98 14.29 -5.58
C LYS A 225 10.29 15.07 -5.73
N ARG A 226 10.32 16.32 -5.30
CA ARG A 226 11.52 17.15 -5.36
C ARG A 226 12.65 16.54 -4.53
N ARG A 227 12.38 16.22 -3.26
CA ARG A 227 13.38 15.70 -2.32
C ARG A 227 14.01 14.38 -2.79
N SER A 228 13.18 13.45 -3.24
CA SER A 228 13.63 12.15 -3.75
C SER A 228 14.38 12.26 -5.08
N ALA A 229 13.97 13.17 -5.97
CA ALA A 229 14.66 13.42 -7.23
C ALA A 229 16.04 14.07 -7.03
N GLU A 230 16.16 15.06 -6.12
CA GLU A 230 17.44 15.68 -5.75
C GLU A 230 18.43 14.67 -5.18
N ALA A 231 17.93 13.64 -4.49
CA ALA A 231 18.74 12.53 -3.98
C ALA A 231 19.02 11.40 -5.00
N GLY A 232 18.52 11.52 -6.24
CA GLY A 232 18.76 10.56 -7.33
C GLY A 232 17.89 9.29 -7.28
N VAL A 233 16.87 9.24 -6.42
CA VAL A 233 15.91 8.14 -6.31
C VAL A 233 14.48 8.70 -6.39
N PRO A 234 14.03 9.14 -7.57
CA PRO A 234 12.70 9.74 -7.71
C PRO A 234 11.60 8.77 -7.30
N LEU A 235 10.72 9.19 -6.38
CA LEU A 235 9.59 8.42 -5.89
C LEU A 235 8.29 8.90 -6.56
N LEU A 236 7.55 7.97 -7.12
CA LEU A 236 6.22 8.22 -7.69
C LEU A 236 5.23 8.50 -6.55
N THR A 237 4.51 9.62 -6.63
CA THR A 237 3.75 10.13 -5.48
C THR A 237 2.33 10.52 -5.86
N SER A 238 1.38 10.21 -4.99
CA SER A 238 -0.04 10.53 -5.09
C SER A 238 -0.67 10.73 -3.69
N THR A 239 -1.98 10.86 -3.65
CA THR A 239 -2.85 10.78 -2.45
C THR A 239 -4.24 10.32 -2.88
N SER A 240 -5.03 9.77 -1.96
CA SER A 240 -6.40 9.33 -2.22
C SER A 240 -7.46 10.28 -1.66
N TYR A 241 -8.68 10.09 -2.10
CA TYR A 241 -9.91 10.73 -1.62
C TYR A 241 -10.88 9.64 -1.19
N GLY A 242 -11.84 10.00 -0.35
CA GLY A 242 -12.87 9.11 0.16
C GLY A 242 -13.69 8.43 -0.93
N GLY A 243 -14.26 7.28 -0.61
CA GLY A 243 -14.97 6.42 -1.56
C GLY A 243 -15.95 7.15 -2.47
N GLY A 244 -15.82 6.92 -3.78
CA GLY A 244 -16.65 7.56 -4.81
C GLY A 244 -16.27 9.02 -5.14
N THR A 245 -15.33 9.63 -4.43
CA THR A 245 -14.86 11.00 -4.67
C THR A 245 -13.74 11.03 -5.71
N LEU A 246 -13.77 12.01 -6.61
CA LEU A 246 -12.69 12.23 -7.57
C LEU A 246 -11.64 13.20 -6.99
N PRO A 247 -10.36 13.06 -7.36
CA PRO A 247 -9.30 13.91 -6.83
C PRO A 247 -9.47 15.38 -7.24
N GLY A 248 -9.01 16.29 -6.39
CA GLY A 248 -8.98 17.73 -6.72
C GLY A 248 -8.01 18.04 -7.87
N VAL A 249 -8.27 19.11 -8.61
CA VAL A 249 -7.45 19.54 -9.78
C VAL A 249 -5.97 19.75 -9.41
N ASN A 250 -5.68 20.25 -8.20
CA ASN A 250 -4.32 20.42 -7.68
C ASN A 250 -3.60 19.08 -7.53
N VAL A 251 -4.28 18.06 -7.01
CA VAL A 251 -3.74 16.69 -6.89
C VAL A 251 -3.57 16.06 -8.27
N VAL A 252 -4.57 16.17 -9.18
CA VAL A 252 -4.44 15.67 -10.56
C VAL A 252 -3.22 16.23 -11.27
N LYS A 253 -2.87 17.49 -11.03
CA LYS A 253 -1.68 18.12 -11.63
C LYS A 253 -0.37 17.67 -10.99
N ALA A 254 -0.33 17.47 -9.68
CA ALA A 254 0.89 17.18 -8.94
C ALA A 254 1.25 15.68 -8.98
N ALA A 255 0.25 14.79 -8.88
CA ALA A 255 0.42 13.35 -8.72
C ALA A 255 0.98 12.66 -9.98
N ASP A 256 1.78 11.61 -9.79
CA ASP A 256 2.34 10.79 -10.87
C ASP A 256 1.38 9.67 -11.31
N PHE A 257 0.49 9.25 -10.44
CA PHE A 257 -0.63 8.34 -10.67
C PHE A 257 -1.82 8.81 -9.83
N LEU A 258 -3.04 8.41 -10.16
CA LEU A 258 -4.24 8.86 -9.45
C LEU A 258 -4.84 7.71 -8.65
N LEU A 259 -4.98 7.92 -7.35
CA LEU A 259 -5.62 6.96 -6.45
C LEU A 259 -7.11 7.27 -6.33
N LEU A 260 -7.93 6.24 -6.49
CA LEU A 260 -9.39 6.26 -6.31
C LEU A 260 -9.80 5.20 -5.31
N HIS A 261 -10.90 5.44 -4.59
CA HIS A 261 -11.53 4.47 -3.73
C HIS A 261 -12.94 4.12 -4.25
N GLY A 262 -13.21 2.82 -4.33
CA GLY A 262 -14.49 2.28 -4.78
C GLY A 262 -15.50 2.06 -3.66
N ASN A 263 -15.11 2.30 -2.41
CA ASN A 263 -15.94 2.07 -1.24
C ASN A 263 -17.28 2.80 -1.34
N GLY A 264 -18.38 2.06 -1.11
CA GLY A 264 -19.72 2.62 -1.16
C GLY A 264 -20.22 3.05 -2.54
N VAL A 265 -19.44 2.86 -3.60
CA VAL A 265 -19.86 3.10 -4.99
C VAL A 265 -20.85 2.03 -5.43
N LYS A 266 -21.98 2.44 -6.02
CA LYS A 266 -23.06 1.51 -6.36
C LYS A 266 -22.90 0.97 -7.78
N GLY A 267 -22.37 -0.23 -7.85
CA GLY A 267 -22.33 -1.06 -9.07
C GLY A 267 -21.20 -0.74 -10.05
N PRO A 268 -20.92 -1.69 -10.93
CA PRO A 268 -19.77 -1.65 -11.85
C PRO A 268 -19.76 -0.45 -12.80
N GLU A 269 -20.93 0.00 -13.27
CA GLU A 269 -21.00 1.14 -14.18
C GLU A 269 -20.58 2.47 -13.53
N ALA A 270 -20.79 2.60 -12.21
CA ALA A 270 -20.35 3.78 -11.49
C ALA A 270 -18.80 3.80 -11.37
N ILE A 271 -18.15 2.63 -11.19
CA ILE A 271 -16.70 2.49 -11.23
C ILE A 271 -16.16 2.90 -12.60
N ARG A 272 -16.74 2.40 -13.70
CA ARG A 272 -16.38 2.79 -15.07
C ARG A 272 -16.50 4.31 -15.25
N SER A 273 -17.62 4.88 -14.82
CA SER A 273 -17.86 6.33 -14.87
C SER A 273 -16.82 7.13 -14.07
N MET A 274 -16.37 6.65 -12.93
CA MET A 274 -15.30 7.31 -12.16
C MET A 274 -14.01 7.39 -13.00
N VAL A 275 -13.59 6.32 -13.65
CA VAL A 275 -12.40 6.30 -14.51
C VAL A 275 -12.55 7.29 -15.66
N GLU A 276 -13.68 7.26 -16.39
CA GLU A 276 -13.94 8.16 -17.52
C GLU A 276 -13.98 9.64 -17.10
N ARG A 277 -14.59 9.94 -15.97
CA ARG A 277 -14.65 11.30 -15.43
C ARG A 277 -13.28 11.77 -14.98
N THR A 278 -12.47 10.91 -14.38
CA THR A 278 -11.09 11.21 -13.98
C THR A 278 -10.24 11.58 -15.19
N ARG A 279 -10.34 10.85 -16.31
CA ARG A 279 -9.64 11.16 -17.56
C ARG A 279 -10.06 12.50 -18.19
N LYS A 280 -11.29 12.96 -17.91
CA LYS A 280 -11.80 14.26 -18.39
C LYS A 280 -11.46 15.44 -17.48
N MET A 281 -10.80 15.20 -16.35
CA MET A 281 -10.48 16.25 -15.39
C MET A 281 -9.42 17.23 -15.94
N LYS A 282 -9.58 18.50 -15.59
CA LYS A 282 -8.58 19.51 -15.91
C LYS A 282 -7.24 19.17 -15.24
N GLY A 283 -6.21 19.04 -16.06
CA GLY A 283 -4.86 18.72 -15.59
C GLY A 283 -4.50 17.23 -15.67
N TYR A 284 -5.45 16.36 -16.06
CA TYR A 284 -5.12 14.99 -16.41
C TYR A 284 -4.19 14.97 -17.63
N ARG A 285 -3.14 14.19 -17.58
CA ARG A 285 -2.07 14.14 -18.59
C ARG A 285 -1.72 12.72 -19.04
N GLY A 286 -2.64 11.75 -18.84
CA GLY A 286 -2.42 10.35 -19.17
C GLY A 286 -1.59 9.62 -18.10
N GLN A 287 -1.75 9.94 -16.82
CA GLN A 287 -1.17 9.15 -15.74
C GLN A 287 -2.07 7.97 -15.36
N PRO A 288 -1.51 6.87 -14.81
CA PRO A 288 -2.28 5.70 -14.42
C PRO A 288 -3.36 6.03 -13.39
N ILE A 289 -4.50 5.33 -13.49
CA ILE A 289 -5.60 5.38 -12.51
C ILE A 289 -5.60 4.06 -11.75
N VAL A 290 -5.58 4.13 -10.42
CA VAL A 290 -5.49 2.98 -9.52
C VAL A 290 -6.58 3.08 -8.46
N PHE A 291 -7.51 2.14 -8.45
CA PHE A 291 -8.27 1.88 -7.23
C PHE A 291 -7.36 1.10 -6.28
N ASN A 292 -7.02 1.67 -5.14
CA ASN A 292 -6.22 0.99 -4.12
C ASN A 292 -7.05 0.59 -2.88
N GLU A 293 -8.35 0.89 -2.91
CA GLU A 293 -9.32 0.50 -1.89
C GLU A 293 -10.72 0.36 -2.49
N ASP A 294 -11.27 -0.88 -2.48
CA ASP A 294 -12.65 -1.14 -2.88
C ASP A 294 -13.17 -2.38 -2.15
N ASP A 295 -14.28 -2.25 -1.43
CA ASP A 295 -14.88 -3.24 -0.54
C ASP A 295 -16.05 -4.03 -1.19
N HIS A 296 -15.98 -4.25 -2.50
CA HIS A 296 -16.99 -5.02 -3.23
C HIS A 296 -16.45 -6.40 -3.64
N PHE A 297 -17.13 -7.47 -3.25
CA PHE A 297 -16.65 -8.86 -3.30
C PHE A 297 -17.43 -9.77 -4.25
N ASP A 298 -18.20 -9.22 -5.17
CA ASP A 298 -19.02 -9.96 -6.15
C ASP A 298 -18.16 -10.68 -7.22
N PHE A 299 -17.09 -11.36 -6.82
CA PHE A 299 -16.10 -11.99 -7.71
C PHE A 299 -16.64 -13.19 -8.48
N ASP A 300 -17.77 -13.74 -8.10
CA ASP A 300 -18.52 -14.79 -8.79
C ASP A 300 -19.37 -14.25 -9.95
N LYS A 301 -19.67 -12.94 -9.95
CA LYS A 301 -20.41 -12.28 -11.03
C LYS A 301 -19.52 -11.92 -12.21
N GLU A 302 -20.04 -12.05 -13.42
CA GLU A 302 -19.34 -11.65 -14.65
C GLU A 302 -18.99 -10.15 -14.63
N SER A 303 -19.94 -9.32 -14.23
CA SER A 303 -19.78 -7.87 -14.05
C SER A 303 -19.68 -7.53 -12.57
N ASN A 304 -18.56 -7.04 -12.14
CA ASN A 304 -18.26 -6.60 -10.78
C ASN A 304 -17.29 -5.39 -10.84
N HIS A 305 -16.94 -4.80 -9.70
CA HIS A 305 -16.06 -3.64 -9.64
C HIS A 305 -14.68 -3.90 -10.23
N PHE A 306 -14.08 -5.05 -9.94
CA PHE A 306 -12.78 -5.45 -10.50
C PHE A 306 -12.84 -5.49 -12.05
N THR A 307 -13.84 -6.17 -12.61
CA THR A 307 -13.97 -6.28 -14.07
C THR A 307 -14.29 -4.95 -14.74
N ALA A 308 -15.08 -4.09 -14.09
CA ALA A 308 -15.41 -2.76 -14.61
C ALA A 308 -14.22 -1.81 -14.63
N ALA A 309 -13.41 -1.79 -13.56
CA ALA A 309 -12.21 -0.98 -13.48
C ALA A 309 -11.18 -1.42 -14.54
N THR A 310 -10.88 -2.72 -14.62
CA THR A 310 -9.92 -3.27 -15.57
C THR A 310 -10.36 -3.07 -17.02
N ALA A 311 -11.63 -3.27 -17.34
CA ALA A 311 -12.19 -2.99 -18.67
C ALA A 311 -12.14 -1.50 -19.05
N ALA A 312 -12.12 -0.61 -18.06
CA ALA A 312 -11.92 0.82 -18.27
C ALA A 312 -10.44 1.23 -18.31
N GLY A 313 -9.49 0.29 -18.24
CA GLY A 313 -8.05 0.56 -18.24
C GLY A 313 -7.57 1.17 -16.93
N ALA A 314 -8.13 0.78 -15.79
CA ALA A 314 -7.69 1.19 -14.47
C ALA A 314 -7.30 -0.03 -13.63
N SER A 315 -6.26 0.10 -12.83
CA SER A 315 -5.88 -0.90 -11.84
C SER A 315 -6.91 -0.98 -10.72
N TRP A 316 -7.12 -2.18 -10.16
CA TRP A 316 -8.08 -2.35 -9.07
C TRP A 316 -7.46 -3.07 -7.87
N GLY A 317 -7.82 -2.63 -6.66
CA GLY A 317 -7.29 -3.09 -5.39
C GLY A 317 -8.37 -3.56 -4.42
N TYR A 318 -8.16 -4.75 -3.94
CA TYR A 318 -9.00 -5.45 -2.99
C TYR A 318 -8.84 -4.88 -1.58
N PHE A 319 -9.93 -4.42 -0.99
CA PHE A 319 -10.02 -4.03 0.41
C PHE A 319 -11.04 -4.92 1.12
N ASP A 320 -10.61 -5.65 2.13
CA ASP A 320 -11.44 -6.60 2.86
C ASP A 320 -11.22 -6.47 4.37
N PHE A 321 -12.31 -6.52 5.11
CA PHE A 321 -12.30 -6.46 6.57
C PHE A 321 -13.26 -7.52 7.13
N ARG A 322 -13.00 -7.92 8.38
CA ARG A 322 -13.85 -8.88 9.08
C ARG A 322 -15.14 -8.21 9.49
N MET A 323 -16.25 -8.74 8.97
CA MET A 323 -17.58 -8.29 9.33
C MET A 323 -18.03 -8.93 10.64
N LYS A 324 -19.15 -8.46 11.18
CA LYS A 324 -19.73 -9.05 12.37
C LYS A 324 -20.01 -10.55 12.15
N ASP A 325 -19.67 -11.36 13.15
CA ASP A 325 -19.86 -12.82 13.17
C ASP A 325 -18.97 -13.63 12.20
N GLU A 326 -17.96 -12.98 11.56
CA GLU A 326 -16.97 -13.66 10.72
C GLU A 326 -15.73 -14.10 11.52
N GLY A 327 -15.08 -15.16 11.03
CA GLY A 327 -13.86 -15.75 11.64
C GLY A 327 -12.57 -15.06 11.20
N LEU A 328 -11.45 -15.49 11.79
CA LEU A 328 -10.10 -14.93 11.51
C LEU A 328 -9.65 -15.08 10.05
N ALA A 329 -10.23 -16.01 9.29
CA ALA A 329 -9.93 -16.19 7.88
C ALA A 329 -10.28 -14.97 7.03
N GLU A 330 -11.28 -14.18 7.47
CA GLU A 330 -11.77 -13.04 6.72
C GLU A 330 -11.00 -11.76 7.01
N GLY A 331 -10.83 -10.96 5.98
CA GLY A 331 -10.32 -9.59 6.02
C GLY A 331 -8.80 -9.45 6.20
N TYR A 332 -8.18 -8.72 5.28
CA TYR A 332 -6.79 -8.29 5.42
C TYR A 332 -6.65 -6.99 6.24
N GLN A 333 -7.77 -6.35 6.57
CA GLN A 333 -7.79 -5.10 7.34
C GLN A 333 -7.93 -5.33 8.84
N SER A 334 -8.54 -6.42 9.29
CA SER A 334 -8.95 -6.62 10.70
C SER A 334 -7.91 -7.40 11.49
N VAL A 335 -7.29 -6.75 12.47
CA VAL A 335 -6.24 -7.30 13.35
C VAL A 335 -6.84 -8.20 14.44
N PRO A 336 -6.22 -9.34 14.81
CA PRO A 336 -5.11 -10.00 14.12
C PRO A 336 -5.52 -10.52 12.75
N VAL A 337 -4.59 -10.51 11.79
CA VAL A 337 -4.87 -10.87 10.40
C VAL A 337 -4.40 -12.29 10.12
N ASP A 338 -5.23 -13.07 9.43
CA ASP A 338 -4.76 -14.27 8.73
C ASP A 338 -4.37 -13.86 7.30
N TRP A 339 -3.07 -13.84 7.03
CA TRP A 339 -2.51 -13.36 5.77
C TRP A 339 -2.63 -14.36 4.61
N SER A 340 -3.11 -15.58 4.86
CA SER A 340 -3.29 -16.61 3.81
C SER A 340 -4.50 -16.35 2.91
N ILE A 341 -4.53 -17.02 1.75
CA ILE A 341 -5.65 -16.98 0.77
C ILE A 341 -6.66 -18.07 1.16
N ASN A 342 -7.32 -17.95 2.29
CA ASN A 342 -8.12 -19.03 2.87
C ASN A 342 -9.63 -18.77 2.95
N SER A 343 -10.11 -17.53 2.78
CA SER A 343 -11.55 -17.24 2.73
C SER A 343 -12.08 -17.24 1.28
N GLU A 344 -13.39 -17.38 1.13
CA GLU A 344 -14.00 -17.39 -0.20
C GLU A 344 -13.83 -16.03 -0.93
N ARG A 345 -13.87 -14.90 -0.20
CA ARG A 345 -13.61 -13.57 -0.77
C ARG A 345 -12.17 -13.45 -1.26
N LYS A 346 -11.20 -13.86 -0.44
CA LYS A 346 -9.78 -13.86 -0.82
C LYS A 346 -9.51 -14.76 -2.01
N LYS A 347 -10.03 -15.99 -1.99
CA LYS A 347 -9.92 -16.93 -3.13
C LYS A 347 -10.56 -16.36 -4.40
N GLY A 348 -11.73 -15.73 -4.28
CA GLY A 348 -12.41 -15.09 -5.41
C GLY A 348 -11.58 -13.99 -6.05
N PHE A 349 -11.00 -13.09 -5.24
CA PHE A 349 -10.11 -12.06 -5.71
C PHE A 349 -8.86 -12.64 -6.39
N PHE A 350 -8.13 -13.51 -5.71
CA PHE A 350 -6.90 -14.09 -6.25
C PHE A 350 -7.13 -14.97 -7.48
N ARG A 351 -8.30 -15.60 -7.62
CA ARG A 351 -8.69 -16.29 -8.86
C ARG A 351 -8.77 -15.30 -10.03
N LEU A 352 -9.45 -14.15 -9.87
CA LEU A 352 -9.56 -13.15 -10.95
C LEU A 352 -8.20 -12.55 -11.29
N VAL A 353 -7.36 -12.24 -10.30
CA VAL A 353 -6.00 -11.76 -10.52
C VAL A 353 -5.16 -12.81 -11.27
N GLY A 354 -5.27 -14.08 -10.88
CA GLY A 354 -4.58 -15.21 -11.52
C GLY A 354 -5.01 -15.43 -12.97
N GLU A 355 -6.33 -15.36 -13.26
CA GLU A 355 -6.86 -15.40 -14.63
C GLU A 355 -6.30 -14.24 -15.47
N MET A 356 -6.32 -13.02 -14.95
CA MET A 356 -5.84 -11.81 -15.62
C MET A 356 -4.34 -11.87 -15.89
N SER A 357 -3.56 -12.29 -14.91
CA SER A 357 -2.09 -12.39 -15.02
C SER A 357 -1.61 -13.64 -15.74
N GLY A 358 -2.46 -14.67 -15.88
CA GLY A 358 -2.11 -15.97 -16.48
C GLY A 358 -1.29 -16.88 -15.56
N THR A 359 -1.30 -16.62 -14.26
CA THR A 359 -0.65 -17.49 -13.26
C THR A 359 -1.53 -18.68 -12.88
N VAL A 360 -2.84 -18.57 -13.04
CA VAL A 360 -3.81 -19.69 -12.93
C VAL A 360 -4.24 -20.10 -14.31
N LYS A 361 -4.18 -21.42 -14.60
CA LYS A 361 -4.64 -22.01 -15.86
C LYS A 361 -6.12 -22.35 -15.79
#